data_6f6e7d955baf110dfa2a43956fba4eba
#
_entry.id   6f6e7d955baf110dfa2a43956fba4eba
#
_cell.length_a   1.000
_cell.length_b   1.000
_cell.length_c   1.000
_cell.angle_alpha   90.00
_cell.angle_beta   90.00
_cell.angle_gamma   90.00
#
_symmetry.space_group_name_H-M   'P 1'
#
loop_
_entity.id
_entity.type
_entity.pdbx_description
1 polymer ?
#
loop_
_entity_poly.entity_id
_entity_poly.type
_entity_poly.pdbx_seq_one_letter_code
_entity_poly.pdbx_strand_id
1 'polypeptide(L)'
;DGEIPNTSNLKLMKDIEIPDGHNWTSIGNISNKFFKGNIEGNYHVISGLRPANDDTSSNYGLVASIKYGNVQNIGLVFEGDWTCGLCRLTVGDIKIQNCFVVGTNFSYSCSQGAVTKNGTVTNCLAVSGKLEGTKYSNDHRATFTNCYETEKSEYSSPGITTISEEKLKSGEIAYKLNGDRSDGTWGQVIGTEDYPHFRKYSKTVYYDQTTNTYSNNKSASITSAT
;
A
#
# COMPACT_ATOMS: atom_id res chain seq x y z
N ASP A 1 -4.97 -13.72 25.10
CA ASP A 1 -4.34 -12.56 24.49
C ASP A 1 -2.81 -12.72 24.54
N GLY A 2 -2.25 -13.40 23.56
CA GLY A 2 -0.81 -13.61 23.44
C GLY A 2 -0.15 -12.37 22.81
N GLU A 3 0.83 -11.77 23.48
CA GLU A 3 1.66 -10.75 22.85
C GLU A 3 2.43 -11.37 21.68
N ILE A 4 2.34 -10.74 20.50
CA ILE A 4 3.18 -11.14 19.35
C ILE A 4 4.61 -10.72 19.68
N PRO A 5 5.58 -11.65 19.71
CA PRO A 5 6.97 -11.29 19.95
C PRO A 5 7.46 -10.31 18.88
N ASN A 6 8.21 -9.28 19.29
CA ASN A 6 8.68 -8.21 18.41
C ASN A 6 9.56 -8.68 17.22
N THR A 7 10.00 -9.93 17.22
CA THR A 7 10.83 -10.54 16.16
C THR A 7 10.08 -11.60 15.36
N SER A 8 8.76 -11.70 15.51
CA SER A 8 7.96 -12.69 14.78
C SER A 8 7.87 -12.37 13.30
N ASN A 9 7.94 -13.39 12.46
CA ASN A 9 7.54 -13.27 11.06
C ASN A 9 6.06 -13.61 10.96
N LEU A 10 5.29 -12.66 10.49
CA LEU A 10 3.84 -12.78 10.34
C LEU A 10 3.49 -13.08 8.90
N LYS A 11 2.57 -14.03 8.68
CA LYS A 11 2.04 -14.33 7.36
C LYS A 11 0.53 -14.41 7.42
N LEU A 12 -0.16 -13.65 6.55
CA LEU A 12 -1.59 -13.78 6.38
C LEU A 12 -1.90 -15.06 5.59
N MET A 13 -2.85 -15.83 6.08
CA MET A 13 -3.32 -17.06 5.43
C MET A 13 -4.67 -16.89 4.75
N LYS A 14 -5.38 -15.81 5.07
CA LYS A 14 -6.68 -15.41 4.49
C LYS A 14 -6.88 -13.92 4.70
N ASP A 15 -7.88 -13.36 4.04
CA ASP A 15 -8.35 -12.01 4.33
C ASP A 15 -8.86 -11.93 5.77
N ILE A 16 -8.68 -10.76 6.37
CA ILE A 16 -9.16 -10.44 7.71
C ILE A 16 -10.11 -9.24 7.57
N GLU A 17 -11.34 -9.44 7.98
CA GLU A 17 -12.31 -8.37 8.15
C GLU A 17 -12.49 -8.14 9.65
N ILE A 18 -12.26 -6.91 10.09
CA ILE A 18 -12.48 -6.51 11.48
C ILE A 18 -13.95 -6.12 11.61
N PRO A 19 -14.75 -6.86 12.41
CA PRO A 19 -16.17 -6.59 12.54
C PRO A 19 -16.46 -5.19 13.12
N ASP A 20 -17.65 -4.67 12.84
CA ASP A 20 -18.13 -3.44 13.44
C ASP A 20 -18.08 -3.49 14.97
N GLY A 21 -17.72 -2.36 15.57
CA GLY A 21 -17.57 -2.24 17.02
C GLY A 21 -16.26 -2.78 17.57
N HIS A 22 -15.38 -3.32 16.71
CA HIS A 22 -14.03 -3.72 17.10
C HIS A 22 -13.01 -2.75 16.52
N ASN A 23 -11.97 -2.49 17.29
CA ASN A 23 -10.92 -1.55 16.95
C ASN A 23 -9.58 -2.27 16.79
N TRP A 24 -8.70 -1.69 15.97
CA TRP A 24 -7.35 -2.19 15.77
C TRP A 24 -6.36 -1.49 16.69
N THR A 25 -5.53 -2.26 17.39
CA THR A 25 -4.37 -1.74 18.10
C THR A 25 -3.12 -2.02 17.28
N SER A 26 -2.37 -0.97 16.95
CA SER A 26 -1.16 -1.09 16.13
C SER A 26 -0.12 -2.04 16.73
N ILE A 27 0.52 -2.84 15.89
CA ILE A 27 1.59 -3.74 16.32
C ILE A 27 2.81 -2.92 16.75
N GLY A 28 3.37 -3.22 17.91
CA GLY A 28 4.51 -2.49 18.49
C GLY A 28 4.13 -1.13 19.07
N ASN A 29 5.14 -0.34 19.42
CA ASN A 29 4.95 1.06 19.81
C ASN A 29 6.13 1.93 19.34
N ILE A 30 5.97 3.25 19.39
CA ILE A 30 6.97 4.19 18.88
C ILE A 30 8.14 4.45 19.82
N SER A 31 8.03 4.07 21.09
CA SER A 31 9.01 4.45 22.12
C SER A 31 10.18 3.45 22.26
N ASN A 32 9.89 2.16 22.35
CA ASN A 32 10.91 1.15 22.61
C ASN A 32 10.59 -0.28 22.11
N LYS A 33 9.36 -0.56 21.74
CA LYS A 33 8.91 -1.89 21.28
C LYS A 33 8.75 -1.93 19.76
N PHE A 34 9.82 -1.65 19.05
CA PHE A 34 9.83 -1.76 17.58
C PHE A 34 9.51 -3.20 17.16
N PHE A 35 8.63 -3.34 16.19
CA PHE A 35 8.49 -4.61 15.49
C PHE A 35 9.74 -4.83 14.61
N LYS A 36 10.36 -5.98 14.70
CA LYS A 36 11.62 -6.32 14.00
C LYS A 36 11.48 -7.52 13.07
N GLY A 37 10.27 -7.98 12.88
CA GLY A 37 9.95 -9.11 12.02
C GLY A 37 9.57 -8.69 10.61
N ASN A 38 9.14 -9.68 9.84
CA ASN A 38 8.59 -9.48 8.50
C ASN A 38 7.08 -9.69 8.52
N ILE A 39 6.38 -8.95 7.66
CA ILE A 39 4.95 -9.13 7.41
C ILE A 39 4.78 -9.52 5.95
N GLU A 40 4.34 -10.76 5.73
CA GLU A 40 3.97 -11.30 4.44
C GLU A 40 2.43 -11.36 4.35
N GLY A 41 1.85 -10.46 3.55
CA GLY A 41 0.41 -10.42 3.34
C GLY A 41 -0.12 -11.54 2.46
N ASN A 42 0.74 -12.21 1.69
CA ASN A 42 0.37 -13.30 0.79
C ASN A 42 -0.80 -12.92 -0.15
N TYR A 43 -0.82 -11.64 -0.55
CA TYR A 43 -1.86 -11.03 -1.38
C TYR A 43 -3.24 -11.04 -0.73
N HIS A 44 -3.30 -10.97 0.59
CA HIS A 44 -4.52 -10.83 1.37
C HIS A 44 -4.74 -9.39 1.81
N VAL A 45 -5.97 -9.11 2.20
CA VAL A 45 -6.43 -7.79 2.62
C VAL A 45 -6.86 -7.85 4.09
N ILE A 46 -6.51 -6.82 4.84
CA ILE A 46 -7.12 -6.54 6.14
C ILE A 46 -8.04 -5.33 5.96
N SER A 47 -9.32 -5.49 6.21
CA SER A 47 -10.35 -4.46 6.07
C SER A 47 -11.04 -4.15 7.39
N GLY A 48 -11.77 -3.04 7.44
CA GLY A 48 -12.46 -2.60 8.65
C GLY A 48 -11.52 -2.14 9.75
N LEU A 49 -10.28 -1.73 9.38
CA LEU A 49 -9.31 -1.21 10.34
C LEU A 49 -9.84 0.11 10.93
N ARG A 50 -10.22 0.10 12.22
CA ARG A 50 -10.69 1.27 12.98
C ARG A 50 -9.74 1.56 14.11
N PRO A 51 -9.44 2.84 14.41
CA PRO A 51 -8.56 3.20 15.51
C PRO A 51 -9.15 2.77 16.87
N ALA A 52 -8.27 2.39 17.79
CA ALA A 52 -8.69 1.96 19.13
C ALA A 52 -9.22 3.11 20.01
N ASN A 53 -8.83 4.34 19.69
CA ASN A 53 -9.23 5.55 20.43
C ASN A 53 -9.51 6.69 19.47
N ASP A 54 -10.37 7.61 19.84
CA ASP A 54 -10.64 8.85 19.11
C ASP A 54 -9.44 9.82 19.15
N ASP A 55 -8.40 9.52 19.92
CA ASP A 55 -7.16 10.29 19.95
C ASP A 55 -6.28 9.92 18.74
N THR A 56 -6.34 10.79 17.73
CA THR A 56 -5.56 10.66 16.49
C THR A 56 -4.05 10.61 16.73
N SER A 57 -3.56 11.05 17.90
CA SER A 57 -2.15 11.01 18.25
C SER A 57 -1.61 9.58 18.48
N SER A 58 -2.48 8.61 18.68
CA SER A 58 -2.15 7.20 18.97
C SER A 58 -2.49 6.24 17.82
N ASN A 59 -3.10 6.71 16.74
CA ASN A 59 -3.54 5.89 15.63
C ASN A 59 -2.42 5.73 14.58
N TYR A 60 -1.62 4.70 14.73
CA TYR A 60 -0.36 4.53 13.99
C TYR A 60 -0.43 3.56 12.81
N GLY A 61 -1.60 3.12 12.39
CA GLY A 61 -1.78 2.21 11.29
C GLY A 61 -1.65 0.73 11.67
N LEU A 62 -1.29 -0.13 10.70
CA LEU A 62 -1.11 -1.56 10.97
C LEU A 62 -0.01 -1.79 12.01
N VAL A 63 1.12 -1.10 11.86
CA VAL A 63 2.28 -1.17 12.73
C VAL A 63 2.64 0.21 13.24
N ALA A 64 2.81 0.38 14.55
CA ALA A 64 3.24 1.66 15.10
C ALA A 64 4.68 2.00 14.71
N SER A 65 5.59 1.02 14.76
CA SER A 65 6.97 1.18 14.34
C SER A 65 7.61 -0.13 13.93
N ILE A 66 8.41 -0.09 12.88
CA ILE A 66 9.14 -1.25 12.35
C ILE A 66 10.63 -0.94 12.24
N LYS A 67 11.48 -1.89 12.63
CA LYS A 67 12.94 -1.77 12.56
C LYS A 67 13.57 -3.00 11.93
N TYR A 68 14.30 -2.82 10.82
CA TYR A 68 14.98 -3.89 10.05
C TYR A 68 14.03 -5.00 9.56
N GLY A 69 12.83 -4.66 9.13
CA GLY A 69 11.85 -5.63 8.65
C GLY A 69 11.35 -5.36 7.23
N ASN A 70 10.60 -6.31 6.70
CA ASN A 70 9.94 -6.18 5.42
C ASN A 70 8.43 -6.25 5.59
N VAL A 71 7.70 -5.47 4.77
CA VAL A 71 6.25 -5.58 4.64
C VAL A 71 5.92 -5.74 3.17
N GLN A 72 5.26 -6.83 2.82
CA GLN A 72 5.00 -7.08 1.40
C GLN A 72 3.68 -7.78 1.16
N ASN A 73 3.14 -7.56 -0.06
CA ASN A 73 1.99 -8.26 -0.60
C ASN A 73 0.74 -8.16 0.29
N ILE A 74 0.47 -6.98 0.85
CA ILE A 74 -0.67 -6.75 1.75
C ILE A 74 -1.51 -5.56 1.30
N GLY A 75 -2.83 -5.73 1.35
CA GLY A 75 -3.80 -4.65 1.23
C GLY A 75 -4.36 -4.25 2.58
N LEU A 76 -4.54 -2.95 2.81
CA LEU A 76 -5.10 -2.40 4.03
C LEU A 76 -6.25 -1.46 3.67
N VAL A 77 -7.42 -1.70 4.27
CA VAL A 77 -8.59 -0.83 4.12
C VAL A 77 -9.00 -0.31 5.49
N PHE A 78 -8.86 0.99 5.63
CA PHE A 78 -9.10 1.70 6.88
C PHE A 78 -10.44 2.42 6.88
N GLU A 79 -11.04 2.53 8.04
CA GLU A 79 -12.24 3.30 8.30
C GLU A 79 -11.97 4.32 9.41
N GLY A 80 -12.53 5.52 9.26
CA GLY A 80 -12.32 6.62 10.21
C GLY A 80 -10.98 7.34 10.00
N ASP A 81 -10.65 8.22 10.94
CA ASP A 81 -9.50 9.10 10.85
C ASP A 81 -8.23 8.42 11.38
N TRP A 82 -7.25 8.26 10.50
CA TRP A 82 -5.97 7.66 10.84
C TRP A 82 -4.81 8.61 10.57
N THR A 83 -3.81 8.59 11.42
CA THR A 83 -2.57 9.35 11.18
C THR A 83 -1.68 8.66 10.16
N CYS A 84 -1.61 7.33 10.17
CA CYS A 84 -0.78 6.54 9.28
C CYS A 84 -1.51 5.29 8.82
N GLY A 85 -1.23 4.81 7.60
CA GLY A 85 -1.80 3.58 7.08
C GLY A 85 -0.98 2.35 7.45
N LEU A 86 0.17 2.16 6.82
CA LEU A 86 0.96 0.94 7.04
C LEU A 86 1.78 1.02 8.32
N CYS A 87 2.62 2.05 8.47
CA CYS A 87 3.35 2.27 9.71
C CYS A 87 3.70 3.74 9.93
N ARG A 88 3.85 4.16 11.19
CA ARG A 88 4.24 5.52 11.53
C ARG A 88 5.74 5.72 11.45
N LEU A 89 6.53 4.82 12.02
CA LEU A 89 7.97 4.98 12.13
C LEU A 89 8.70 3.78 11.56
N THR A 90 9.64 4.05 10.68
CA THR A 90 10.54 3.04 10.12
C THR A 90 11.98 3.35 10.48
N VAL A 91 12.75 2.33 10.89
CA VAL A 91 14.15 2.47 11.31
C VAL A 91 15.01 1.39 10.66
N GLY A 92 16.08 1.78 9.99
CA GLY A 92 17.01 0.85 9.33
C GLY A 92 16.57 0.47 7.91
N ASP A 93 17.15 -0.59 7.39
CA ASP A 93 16.87 -1.08 6.04
C ASP A 93 15.50 -1.79 6.02
N ILE A 94 14.48 -1.09 5.51
CA ILE A 94 13.13 -1.59 5.42
C ILE A 94 12.72 -1.71 3.97
N LYS A 95 12.04 -2.80 3.63
CA LYS A 95 11.45 -2.99 2.31
C LYS A 95 9.93 -3.06 2.42
N ILE A 96 9.25 -2.17 1.70
CA ILE A 96 7.80 -2.19 1.54
C ILE A 96 7.52 -2.46 0.07
N GLN A 97 6.80 -3.53 -0.25
CA GLN A 97 6.62 -3.93 -1.64
C GLN A 97 5.21 -4.48 -1.89
N ASN A 98 4.65 -4.12 -3.06
CA ASN A 98 3.33 -4.60 -3.49
C ASN A 98 2.27 -4.40 -2.40
N CYS A 99 2.18 -3.21 -1.84
CA CYS A 99 1.21 -2.89 -0.80
C CYS A 99 0.25 -1.83 -1.30
N PHE A 100 -1.01 -1.92 -0.89
CA PHE A 100 -1.93 -0.82 -1.05
C PHE A 100 -2.59 -0.44 0.28
N VAL A 101 -2.89 0.84 0.40
CA VAL A 101 -3.59 1.40 1.54
C VAL A 101 -4.74 2.25 1.03
N VAL A 102 -5.94 1.96 1.52
CA VAL A 102 -7.16 2.69 1.20
C VAL A 102 -7.77 3.23 2.48
N GLY A 103 -8.20 4.48 2.46
CA GLY A 103 -8.88 5.07 3.62
C GLY A 103 -9.51 6.41 3.30
N THR A 104 -10.21 6.97 4.29
CA THR A 104 -10.96 8.22 4.15
C THR A 104 -10.21 9.28 4.87
N ASN A 105 -9.47 9.91 5.09
CA ASN A 105 -8.84 11.00 5.88
C ASN A 105 -7.44 10.66 6.40
N PHE A 106 -6.62 10.03 5.55
CA PHE A 106 -5.23 9.83 5.94
C PHE A 106 -4.42 11.11 5.87
N SER A 107 -3.73 11.42 6.94
CA SER A 107 -2.62 12.35 6.85
C SER A 107 -1.44 11.74 6.09
N TYR A 108 -1.19 10.41 6.25
CA TYR A 108 -0.06 9.72 5.61
C TYR A 108 -0.32 8.21 5.46
N SER A 109 -0.19 7.64 4.27
CA SER A 109 -0.61 6.26 4.02
C SER A 109 0.45 5.19 4.28
N CYS A 110 1.71 5.43 4.00
CA CYS A 110 2.73 4.40 4.20
C CYS A 110 3.70 4.68 5.34
N SER A 111 4.05 5.93 5.56
CA SER A 111 4.98 6.28 6.66
C SER A 111 4.88 7.75 7.01
N GLN A 112 4.63 8.07 8.28
CA GLN A 112 4.73 9.43 8.78
C GLN A 112 6.16 9.79 9.22
N GLY A 113 6.97 8.84 9.53
CA GLY A 113 8.27 9.07 10.13
C GLY A 113 9.41 8.75 9.20
N ALA A 114 10.59 9.12 9.63
CA ALA A 114 11.84 8.87 8.95
C ALA A 114 11.94 7.42 8.49
N VAL A 115 11.74 7.20 7.20
CA VAL A 115 12.36 6.04 6.58
C VAL A 115 13.84 6.35 6.61
N THR A 116 14.59 5.57 7.34
CA THR A 116 16.03 5.76 7.43
C THR A 116 16.68 5.58 6.06
N LYS A 117 17.92 6.07 5.94
CA LYS A 117 18.72 6.21 4.71
C LYS A 117 18.62 5.12 3.64
N ASN A 118 18.14 3.93 3.95
CA ASN A 118 18.20 2.76 3.06
C ASN A 118 16.86 2.05 2.86
N GLY A 119 15.74 2.65 3.28
CA GLY A 119 14.43 2.04 3.05
C GLY A 119 14.02 2.08 1.57
N THR A 120 13.34 1.06 1.09
CA THR A 120 12.79 1.00 -0.26
C THR A 120 11.30 0.75 -0.23
N VAL A 121 10.56 1.47 -1.09
CA VAL A 121 9.12 1.29 -1.30
C VAL A 121 8.90 1.04 -2.78
N THR A 122 8.35 -0.09 -3.14
CA THR A 122 8.22 -0.50 -4.55
C THR A 122 6.82 -1.02 -4.84
N ASN A 123 6.26 -0.61 -5.98
CA ASN A 123 4.95 -1.04 -6.45
C ASN A 123 3.85 -0.86 -5.40
N CYS A 124 3.77 0.32 -4.80
CA CYS A 124 2.81 0.62 -3.75
C CYS A 124 1.79 1.67 -4.20
N LEU A 125 0.58 1.58 -3.66
CA LEU A 125 -0.55 2.47 -3.96
C LEU A 125 -1.16 3.03 -2.68
N ALA A 126 -1.37 4.35 -2.65
CA ALA A 126 -2.19 5.01 -1.64
C ALA A 126 -3.44 5.61 -2.29
N VAL A 127 -4.61 5.19 -1.82
CA VAL A 127 -5.92 5.70 -2.25
C VAL A 127 -6.51 6.56 -1.14
N SER A 128 -6.92 7.78 -1.48
CA SER A 128 -7.36 8.82 -0.53
C SER A 128 -6.28 9.14 0.50
N GLY A 129 -5.02 9.20 0.04
CA GLY A 129 -3.89 9.49 0.92
C GLY A 129 -2.57 9.66 0.18
N LYS A 130 -1.53 9.92 0.96
CA LYS A 130 -0.16 10.16 0.53
C LYS A 130 0.74 8.98 0.89
N LEU A 131 1.69 8.65 0.02
CA LEU A 131 2.67 7.59 0.31
C LEU A 131 3.76 8.05 1.27
N GLU A 132 4.19 9.29 1.15
CA GLU A 132 5.28 9.83 1.95
C GLU A 132 4.76 10.81 3.00
N GLY A 133 5.19 10.62 4.24
CA GLY A 133 4.86 11.50 5.36
C GLY A 133 5.80 12.69 5.49
N THR A 134 5.64 13.42 6.61
CA THR A 134 6.44 14.60 6.91
C THR A 134 7.92 14.28 7.11
N LYS A 135 8.74 15.18 6.62
CA LYS A 135 10.19 15.07 6.67
C LYS A 135 10.72 15.38 8.09
N TYR A 136 11.31 14.40 8.75
CA TYR A 136 11.99 14.63 10.03
C TYR A 136 13.41 15.19 9.87
N SER A 137 14.07 14.93 8.75
CA SER A 137 15.36 15.55 8.39
C SER A 137 15.69 15.39 6.91
N ASN A 138 16.58 16.24 6.38
CA ASN A 138 16.98 16.24 4.98
C ASN A 138 17.72 14.96 4.52
N ASP A 139 18.16 14.13 5.44
CA ASP A 139 19.07 13.02 5.18
C ASP A 139 18.42 11.63 5.19
N HIS A 140 17.12 11.53 5.45
CA HIS A 140 16.45 10.24 5.70
C HIS A 140 15.22 10.09 4.82
N ARG A 141 15.40 9.62 3.60
CA ARG A 141 14.31 9.32 2.66
C ARG A 141 14.35 7.88 2.19
N ALA A 142 13.17 7.28 2.06
CA ALA A 142 13.04 6.05 1.31
C ALA A 142 13.32 6.30 -0.18
N THR A 143 13.81 5.28 -0.85
CA THR A 143 13.80 5.22 -2.30
C THR A 143 12.47 4.64 -2.76
N PHE A 144 11.73 5.41 -3.54
CA PHE A 144 10.46 4.95 -4.13
C PHE A 144 10.69 4.50 -5.56
N THR A 145 9.98 3.45 -5.96
CA THR A 145 10.00 2.95 -7.34
C THR A 145 8.61 2.48 -7.71
N ASN A 146 8.08 2.99 -8.82
CA ASN A 146 6.77 2.60 -9.35
C ASN A 146 5.65 2.69 -8.30
N CYS A 147 5.54 3.84 -7.63
CA CYS A 147 4.60 4.10 -6.56
C CYS A 147 3.58 5.17 -6.96
N TYR A 148 2.33 5.02 -6.52
CA TYR A 148 1.23 5.89 -6.91
C TYR A 148 0.43 6.35 -5.71
N GLU A 149 -0.04 7.62 -5.74
CA GLU A 149 -0.86 8.21 -4.69
C GLU A 149 -1.95 9.10 -5.29
N THR A 150 -3.10 9.19 -4.62
CA THR A 150 -4.19 10.08 -5.08
C THR A 150 -4.09 11.48 -4.50
N GLU A 151 -3.42 11.65 -3.38
CA GLU A 151 -3.14 12.95 -2.78
C GLU A 151 -1.65 13.23 -2.85
N LYS A 152 -1.29 14.43 -3.31
CA LYS A 152 0.10 14.81 -3.49
C LYS A 152 0.85 14.90 -2.16
N SER A 153 1.93 14.13 -2.05
CA SER A 153 2.89 14.24 -0.95
C SER A 153 3.58 15.60 -0.92
N GLU A 154 3.85 16.11 0.26
CA GLU A 154 4.47 17.43 0.46
C GLU A 154 5.85 17.53 -0.20
N TYR A 155 6.57 16.43 -0.24
CA TYR A 155 7.97 16.37 -0.66
C TYR A 155 8.20 15.76 -2.05
N SER A 156 7.18 15.21 -2.70
CA SER A 156 7.24 14.69 -4.07
C SER A 156 8.52 13.89 -4.37
N SER A 157 8.82 12.88 -3.56
CA SER A 157 10.01 12.04 -3.77
C SER A 157 10.01 11.41 -5.17
N PRO A 158 11.16 11.32 -5.84
CA PRO A 158 11.27 10.60 -7.10
C PRO A 158 10.71 9.18 -6.98
N GLY A 159 10.00 8.70 -7.99
CA GLY A 159 9.38 7.38 -8.00
C GLY A 159 7.98 7.31 -7.40
N ILE A 160 7.44 8.44 -6.91
CA ILE A 160 6.04 8.61 -6.57
C ILE A 160 5.35 9.44 -7.64
N THR A 161 4.21 8.97 -8.11
CA THR A 161 3.37 9.66 -9.08
C THR A 161 2.00 9.94 -8.47
N THR A 162 1.62 11.22 -8.37
CA THR A 162 0.26 11.60 -8.01
C THR A 162 -0.66 11.38 -9.21
N ILE A 163 -1.78 10.70 -9.01
CA ILE A 163 -2.71 10.28 -10.06
C ILE A 163 -4.10 10.84 -9.83
N SER A 164 -4.83 11.04 -10.94
CA SER A 164 -6.25 11.40 -10.88
C SER A 164 -7.12 10.17 -10.61
N GLU A 165 -8.34 10.41 -10.14
CA GLU A 165 -9.36 9.39 -9.96
C GLU A 165 -9.69 8.65 -11.27
N GLU A 166 -9.71 9.38 -12.38
CA GLU A 166 -9.94 8.81 -13.72
C GLU A 166 -8.87 7.74 -14.05
N LYS A 167 -7.60 8.06 -13.86
CA LYS A 167 -6.50 7.11 -14.06
C LYS A 167 -6.56 5.93 -13.11
N LEU A 168 -6.94 6.18 -11.86
CA LEU A 168 -7.11 5.13 -10.86
C LEU A 168 -8.16 4.09 -11.30
N LYS A 169 -9.28 4.54 -11.89
CA LYS A 169 -10.39 3.68 -12.35
C LYS A 169 -10.18 3.05 -13.72
N SER A 170 -9.26 3.55 -14.51
CA SER A 170 -9.07 3.15 -15.93
C SER A 170 -8.38 1.80 -16.14
N GLY A 171 -7.76 1.23 -15.11
CA GLY A 171 -6.86 0.07 -15.24
C GLY A 171 -5.39 0.44 -15.50
N GLU A 172 -5.09 1.70 -15.86
CA GLU A 172 -3.72 2.15 -16.12
C GLU A 172 -2.78 1.82 -14.95
N ILE A 173 -3.23 2.11 -13.73
CA ILE A 173 -2.38 1.95 -12.55
C ILE A 173 -2.14 0.48 -12.21
N ALA A 174 -3.12 -0.39 -12.38
CA ALA A 174 -2.92 -1.83 -12.23
C ALA A 174 -1.85 -2.37 -13.20
N TYR A 175 -1.90 -1.94 -14.45
CA TYR A 175 -0.94 -2.31 -15.49
C TYR A 175 0.47 -1.78 -15.17
N LYS A 176 0.59 -0.52 -14.77
CA LYS A 176 1.87 0.11 -14.40
C LYS A 176 2.50 -0.49 -13.15
N LEU A 177 1.71 -0.79 -12.13
CA LEU A 177 2.18 -1.48 -10.91
C LEU A 177 2.75 -2.87 -11.21
N ASN A 178 2.34 -3.49 -12.31
CA ASN A 178 2.91 -4.73 -12.82
C ASN A 178 4.19 -4.51 -13.67
N GLY A 179 4.69 -3.28 -13.80
CA GLY A 179 5.83 -2.96 -14.66
C GLY A 179 5.48 -3.00 -16.14
N ASP A 180 4.35 -2.42 -16.51
CA ASP A 180 3.80 -2.36 -17.86
C ASP A 180 3.56 -3.76 -18.48
N ARG A 181 3.03 -4.68 -17.66
CA ARG A 181 2.70 -6.06 -18.06
C ARG A 181 1.33 -6.47 -17.57
N SER A 182 0.73 -7.44 -18.25
CA SER A 182 -0.57 -8.00 -17.86
C SER A 182 -0.47 -9.23 -16.93
N ASP A 183 0.72 -9.80 -16.75
CA ASP A 183 0.93 -11.05 -15.99
C ASP A 183 1.40 -10.87 -14.54
N GLY A 184 1.34 -9.66 -14.03
CA GLY A 184 1.82 -9.32 -12.68
C GLY A 184 0.82 -9.64 -11.56
N THR A 185 1.10 -9.05 -10.41
CA THR A 185 0.37 -9.23 -9.15
C THR A 185 -0.95 -8.46 -9.10
N TRP A 186 -1.01 -7.33 -9.81
CA TRP A 186 -2.12 -6.38 -9.75
C TRP A 186 -3.15 -6.63 -10.85
N GLY A 187 -4.40 -6.38 -10.52
CA GLY A 187 -5.53 -6.44 -11.43
C GLY A 187 -6.56 -5.37 -11.10
N GLN A 188 -7.57 -5.25 -11.96
CA GLN A 188 -8.72 -4.38 -11.73
C GLN A 188 -9.88 -4.82 -12.62
N VAL A 189 -11.10 -4.89 -12.09
CA VAL A 189 -12.31 -5.00 -12.90
C VAL A 189 -12.70 -3.60 -13.35
N ILE A 190 -12.25 -3.21 -14.56
CA ILE A 190 -12.48 -1.88 -15.11
C ILE A 190 -13.98 -1.61 -15.24
N GLY A 191 -14.42 -0.45 -14.74
CA GLY A 191 -15.82 -0.06 -14.70
C GLY A 191 -16.61 -0.54 -13.48
N THR A 192 -15.98 -1.31 -12.57
CA THR A 192 -16.61 -1.81 -11.34
C THR A 192 -15.77 -1.49 -10.11
N GLU A 193 -14.46 -1.73 -10.18
CA GLU A 193 -13.55 -1.46 -9.07
C GLU A 193 -12.98 -0.05 -9.19
N ASP A 194 -13.03 0.68 -8.10
CA ASP A 194 -12.57 2.08 -8.05
C ASP A 194 -11.03 2.21 -8.03
N TYR A 195 -10.31 1.16 -7.71
CA TYR A 195 -8.85 1.13 -7.64
C TYR A 195 -8.29 -0.28 -7.91
N PRO A 196 -6.98 -0.41 -8.23
CA PRO A 196 -6.33 -1.70 -8.39
C PRO A 196 -6.35 -2.55 -7.12
N HIS A 197 -6.61 -3.83 -7.30
CA HIS A 197 -6.53 -4.88 -6.29
C HIS A 197 -5.46 -5.90 -6.64
N PHE A 198 -5.21 -6.86 -5.76
CA PHE A 198 -4.45 -8.04 -6.14
C PHE A 198 -5.22 -8.88 -7.16
N ARG A 199 -4.54 -9.29 -8.24
CA ARG A 199 -5.14 -10.08 -9.33
C ARG A 199 -5.83 -11.36 -8.86
N LYS A 200 -5.44 -11.89 -7.69
CA LYS A 200 -6.09 -13.01 -7.03
C LYS A 200 -7.60 -12.79 -6.83
N TYR A 201 -8.02 -11.54 -6.64
CA TYR A 201 -9.41 -11.16 -6.38
C TYR A 201 -10.01 -10.31 -7.50
N SER A 202 -9.25 -10.03 -8.55
CA SER A 202 -9.62 -9.11 -9.60
C SER A 202 -9.24 -9.66 -10.98
N LYS A 203 -9.45 -8.87 -12.03
CA LYS A 203 -9.16 -9.27 -13.41
C LYS A 203 -7.83 -8.73 -13.89
N THR A 204 -7.21 -9.50 -14.78
CA THR A 204 -6.06 -9.04 -15.55
C THR A 204 -6.40 -7.79 -16.34
N VAL A 205 -5.49 -6.84 -16.36
CA VAL A 205 -5.58 -5.64 -17.21
C VAL A 205 -4.59 -5.79 -18.37
N TYR A 206 -5.07 -5.54 -19.57
CA TYR A 206 -4.31 -5.51 -20.80
C TYR A 206 -4.25 -4.09 -21.34
N TYR A 207 -3.15 -3.73 -21.94
CA TYR A 207 -2.99 -2.47 -22.68
C TYR A 207 -2.99 -2.72 -24.18
N ASP A 208 -3.82 -1.98 -24.87
CA ASP A 208 -3.87 -1.98 -26.33
C ASP A 208 -3.12 -0.76 -26.88
N GLN A 209 -1.98 -1.01 -27.51
CA GLN A 209 -1.13 0.04 -28.08
C GLN A 209 -1.77 0.78 -29.26
N THR A 210 -2.70 0.12 -29.96
CA THR A 210 -3.34 0.71 -31.15
C THR A 210 -4.37 1.76 -30.74
N THR A 211 -5.14 1.48 -29.71
CA THR A 211 -6.18 2.37 -29.20
C THR A 211 -5.73 3.22 -28.04
N ASN A 212 -4.55 2.92 -27.48
CA ASN A 212 -4.03 3.54 -26.25
C ASN A 212 -5.01 3.43 -25.07
N THR A 213 -5.60 2.22 -24.89
CA THR A 213 -6.61 1.96 -23.86
C THR A 213 -6.29 0.74 -23.02
N TYR A 214 -6.85 0.71 -21.82
CA TYR A 214 -6.79 -0.43 -20.91
C TYR A 214 -8.11 -1.19 -20.90
N SER A 215 -8.06 -2.52 -20.82
CA SER A 215 -9.26 -3.35 -20.80
C SER A 215 -9.03 -4.66 -20.04
N ASN A 216 -10.11 -5.34 -19.65
CA ASN A 216 -10.04 -6.71 -19.11
C ASN A 216 -10.06 -7.79 -20.21
N ASN A 217 -10.19 -7.40 -21.45
CA ASN A 217 -10.17 -8.32 -22.60
C ASN A 217 -8.83 -8.22 -23.32
N LYS A 218 -8.18 -9.33 -23.55
CA LYS A 218 -6.99 -9.40 -24.38
C LYS A 218 -7.39 -9.09 -25.82
N SER A 219 -6.82 -8.02 -26.42
CA SER A 219 -7.03 -7.74 -27.85
C SER A 219 -6.61 -8.96 -28.67
N ALA A 220 -7.44 -9.36 -29.63
CA ALA A 220 -7.06 -10.39 -30.56
C ALA A 220 -5.85 -9.90 -31.35
N SER A 221 -4.73 -10.59 -31.23
CA SER A 221 -3.59 -10.35 -32.11
C SER A 221 -4.06 -10.57 -33.54
N ILE A 222 -4.12 -9.51 -34.35
CA ILE A 222 -4.31 -9.69 -35.79
C ILE A 222 -2.99 -10.30 -36.29
N THR A 223 -2.95 -11.63 -36.33
CA THR A 223 -1.94 -12.33 -37.08
C THR A 223 -2.24 -11.99 -38.56
N SER A 224 -1.54 -11.02 -39.13
CA SER A 224 -1.50 -10.82 -40.56
C SER A 224 -1.00 -12.13 -41.18
N ALA A 225 -1.90 -12.89 -41.78
CA ALA A 225 -1.54 -13.95 -42.69
C ALA A 225 -0.82 -13.29 -43.87
N THR A 226 0.49 -13.49 -43.94
CA THR A 226 1.30 -13.27 -45.16
C THR A 226 1.19 -14.49 -46.05
#